data_d7f50102c572c00f7489986859b73e8d
#
_entry.id   d7f50102c572c00f7489986859b73e8d
#
_cell.length_a   1.000
_cell.length_b   1.000
_cell.length_c   1.000
_cell.angle_alpha   90.00
_cell.angle_beta   90.00
_cell.angle_gamma   90.00
#
_symmetry.space_group_name_H-M   'P 1'
#
loop_
_entity.id
_entity.type
_entity.pdbx_description
1 polymer ?
#
loop_
_entity_poly.entity_id
_entity_poly.type
_entity_poly.pdbx_seq_one_letter_code
_entity_poly.pdbx_strand_id
1 'polypeptide(L)'
;MTDSDYPKIKLDNGEIRVSIYLPDAVRGYYRGTRFDWSGIIEYVDTAHHRYFAPLCATHDPHRHECVSGPAEEFAMTDPMGFDEAGPGDSFVKIGVGLLRKGDDSEYQFTGDYELI
;
A
#
# COMPACT_ATOMS: atom_id res chain seq x y z
N MET A 1 -3.45 14.44 -12.57
CA MET A 1 -3.97 13.07 -12.44
C MET A 1 -5.05 13.05 -11.39
N THR A 2 -6.18 12.48 -11.72
CA THR A 2 -7.29 12.32 -10.78
C THR A 2 -7.30 10.89 -10.23
N ASP A 3 -8.06 10.66 -9.16
CA ASP A 3 -8.18 9.33 -8.54
C ASP A 3 -8.72 8.30 -9.53
N SER A 4 -9.47 8.72 -10.55
CA SER A 4 -10.01 7.82 -11.58
C SER A 4 -8.93 7.23 -12.49
N ASP A 5 -7.72 7.79 -12.48
CA ASP A 5 -6.63 7.33 -13.35
C ASP A 5 -5.87 6.15 -12.76
N TYR A 6 -6.08 5.81 -11.49
CA TYR A 6 -5.41 4.66 -10.87
C TYR A 6 -6.09 3.34 -11.26
N PRO A 7 -5.31 2.28 -11.55
CA PRO A 7 -5.90 0.98 -11.83
C PRO A 7 -6.76 0.50 -10.66
N LYS A 8 -7.95 0.02 -10.97
CA LYS A 8 -8.88 -0.46 -9.95
C LYS A 8 -9.84 -1.49 -10.52
N ILE A 9 -10.46 -2.27 -9.64
CA ILE A 9 -11.50 -3.22 -9.98
C ILE A 9 -12.72 -2.94 -9.09
N LYS A 10 -13.91 -3.14 -9.62
CA LYS A 10 -15.16 -2.96 -8.89
C LYS A 10 -15.86 -4.29 -8.74
N LEU A 11 -16.32 -4.57 -7.53
CA LEU A 11 -17.09 -5.76 -7.19
C LEU A 11 -18.47 -5.32 -6.71
N ASP A 12 -19.51 -6.06 -7.12
CA ASP A 12 -20.89 -5.71 -6.81
C ASP A 12 -21.70 -7.00 -6.66
N ASN A 13 -22.37 -7.16 -5.52
CA ASN A 13 -23.26 -8.31 -5.28
C ASN A 13 -24.74 -7.91 -5.23
N GLY A 14 -25.06 -6.67 -5.62
CA GLY A 14 -26.41 -6.14 -5.56
C GLY A 14 -26.75 -5.39 -4.28
N GLU A 15 -26.04 -5.66 -3.21
CA GLU A 15 -26.23 -5.00 -1.89
C GLU A 15 -25.06 -4.11 -1.54
N ILE A 16 -23.85 -4.54 -1.85
CA ILE A 16 -22.60 -3.84 -1.57
C ILE A 16 -21.80 -3.72 -2.84
N ARG A 17 -21.26 -2.54 -3.09
CA ARG A 17 -20.31 -2.28 -4.16
C ARG A 17 -18.99 -1.85 -3.56
N VAL A 18 -17.90 -2.43 -4.04
CA VAL A 18 -16.55 -2.13 -3.55
C VAL A 18 -15.66 -1.76 -4.72
N SER A 19 -14.91 -0.70 -4.58
CA SER A 19 -13.83 -0.36 -5.50
C SER A 19 -12.51 -0.66 -4.82
N ILE A 20 -11.65 -1.43 -5.48
CA ILE A 20 -10.37 -1.87 -4.93
C ILE A 20 -9.28 -1.43 -5.90
N TYR A 21 -8.24 -0.78 -5.37
CA TYR A 21 -7.07 -0.41 -6.17
C TYR A 21 -6.24 -1.65 -6.50
N LEU A 22 -5.79 -1.72 -7.75
CA LEU A 22 -4.91 -2.80 -8.20
C LEU A 22 -3.45 -2.40 -8.01
N PRO A 23 -2.59 -3.34 -7.58
CA PRO A 23 -1.17 -3.04 -7.44
C PRO A 23 -0.53 -2.79 -8.81
N ASP A 24 0.29 -1.76 -8.90
CA ASP A 24 1.03 -1.42 -10.11
C ASP A 24 2.22 -0.54 -9.73
N ALA A 25 3.42 -0.94 -10.11
CA ALA A 25 4.64 -0.25 -9.72
C ALA A 25 4.80 1.14 -10.37
N VAL A 26 4.09 1.39 -11.47
CA VAL A 26 4.20 2.63 -12.23
C VAL A 26 2.97 3.53 -12.02
N ARG A 27 1.77 2.95 -11.97
CA ARG A 27 0.52 3.68 -11.98
C ARG A 27 -0.34 3.43 -10.75
N GLY A 28 0.11 2.61 -9.81
CA GLY A 28 -0.69 2.24 -8.65
C GLY A 28 -1.02 3.41 -7.73
N TYR A 29 -2.16 3.32 -7.06
CA TYR A 29 -2.60 4.30 -6.07
C TYR A 29 -1.62 4.38 -4.90
N TYR A 30 -1.09 3.24 -4.46
CA TYR A 30 -0.10 3.18 -3.40
C TYR A 30 1.14 2.42 -3.87
N ARG A 31 2.29 3.07 -3.76
CA ARG A 31 3.59 2.53 -4.18
C ARG A 31 4.65 2.71 -3.09
N GLY A 32 4.20 2.84 -1.86
CA GLY A 32 5.08 2.95 -0.70
C GLY A 32 5.51 1.58 -0.17
N THR A 33 6.23 1.59 0.92
CA THR A 33 6.85 0.39 1.48
C THR A 33 6.31 -0.01 2.85
N ARG A 34 5.15 0.54 3.23
CA ARG A 34 4.50 0.20 4.51
C ARG A 34 3.39 -0.82 4.34
N PHE A 35 2.38 -0.50 3.51
CA PHE A 35 1.18 -1.33 3.37
C PHE A 35 1.31 -2.34 2.25
N ASP A 36 0.56 -3.43 2.36
CA ASP A 36 0.35 -4.37 1.26
C ASP A 36 -0.27 -3.63 0.08
N TRP A 37 0.29 -3.81 -1.09
CA TRP A 37 -0.19 -3.16 -2.32
C TRP A 37 -1.49 -3.76 -2.83
N SER A 38 -1.79 -5.00 -2.45
CA SER A 38 -3.02 -5.67 -2.90
C SER A 38 -4.16 -5.39 -1.93
N GLY A 39 -5.34 -5.19 -2.47
CA GLY A 39 -6.54 -5.09 -1.65
C GLY A 39 -6.76 -3.75 -0.95
N ILE A 40 -6.10 -2.68 -1.35
CA ILE A 40 -6.40 -1.36 -0.82
C ILE A 40 -7.76 -0.92 -1.34
N ILE A 41 -8.67 -0.62 -0.42
CA ILE A 41 -10.05 -0.32 -0.76
C ILE A 41 -10.22 1.19 -0.96
N GLU A 42 -10.77 1.58 -2.11
CA GLU A 42 -11.10 2.98 -2.38
C GLU A 42 -12.36 3.40 -1.63
N TYR A 43 -13.43 2.64 -1.80
CA TYR A 43 -14.70 2.88 -1.11
C TYR A 43 -15.53 1.61 -1.05
N VAL A 44 -16.47 1.62 -0.12
CA VAL A 44 -17.52 0.60 -0.02
C VAL A 44 -18.85 1.34 -0.05
N ASP A 45 -19.72 0.99 -1.00
CA ASP A 45 -21.05 1.57 -1.13
C ASP A 45 -22.12 0.57 -0.70
N THR A 46 -23.05 1.04 0.09
CA THR A 46 -24.34 0.39 0.33
C THR A 46 -25.44 1.22 -0.34
N ALA A 47 -26.71 0.82 -0.17
CA ALA A 47 -27.82 1.51 -0.81
C ALA A 47 -27.89 3.01 -0.46
N HIS A 48 -27.47 3.39 0.74
CA HIS A 48 -27.65 4.75 1.26
C HIS A 48 -26.38 5.40 1.77
N HIS A 49 -25.23 4.74 1.66
CA HIS A 49 -24.03 5.25 2.28
C HIS A 49 -22.77 4.85 1.51
N ARG A 50 -21.81 5.78 1.45
CA ARG A 50 -20.46 5.49 0.95
C ARG A 50 -19.48 5.60 2.10
N TYR A 51 -18.69 4.55 2.30
CA TYR A 51 -17.64 4.50 3.31
C TYR A 51 -16.31 4.84 2.65
N PHE A 52 -15.53 5.61 3.34
CA PHE A 52 -14.18 6.06 2.97
C PHE A 52 -14.20 7.11 1.88
N ALA A 53 -13.35 8.09 2.06
CA ALA A 53 -13.17 9.23 1.15
C ALA A 53 -11.69 9.65 1.17
N PRO A 54 -11.23 10.37 0.13
CA PRO A 54 -9.84 10.83 0.09
C PRO A 54 -9.44 11.61 1.34
N LEU A 55 -8.25 11.31 1.89
CA LEU A 55 -7.70 11.99 3.06
C LEU A 55 -6.84 13.19 2.68
N CYS A 56 -6.05 13.07 1.62
CA CYS A 56 -5.15 14.14 1.19
C CYS A 56 -5.80 14.95 0.08
N ALA A 57 -5.64 16.27 0.12
CA ALA A 57 -6.12 17.17 -0.93
C ALA A 57 -5.44 16.83 -2.27
N THR A 58 -4.16 16.50 -2.22
CA THR A 58 -3.41 15.95 -3.35
C THR A 58 -2.83 14.62 -2.90
N HIS A 59 -3.22 13.55 -3.57
CA HIS A 59 -2.75 12.22 -3.23
C HIS A 59 -1.31 12.00 -3.69
N ASP A 60 -0.47 11.49 -2.80
CA ASP A 60 0.89 11.07 -3.12
C ASP A 60 0.98 9.54 -2.98
N PRO A 61 1.19 8.79 -4.09
CA PRO A 61 1.25 7.34 -4.03
C PRO A 61 2.36 6.76 -3.14
N HIS A 62 3.39 7.55 -2.85
CA HIS A 62 4.52 7.09 -2.03
C HIS A 62 4.33 7.39 -0.54
N ARG A 63 3.23 8.00 -0.15
CA ARG A 63 2.97 8.39 1.24
C ARG A 63 1.84 7.55 1.82
N HIS A 64 2.15 6.77 2.85
CA HIS A 64 1.14 5.96 3.52
C HIS A 64 0.05 6.83 4.19
N GLU A 65 0.37 8.06 4.57
CA GLU A 65 -0.59 8.96 5.21
C GLU A 65 -1.74 9.36 4.27
N CYS A 66 -1.56 9.21 2.96
CA CYS A 66 -2.59 9.56 2.00
C CYS A 66 -3.52 8.40 1.62
N VAL A 67 -3.26 7.20 2.11
CA VAL A 67 -4.14 6.05 1.88
C VAL A 67 -5.42 6.24 2.68
N SER A 68 -6.56 6.32 1.99
CA SER A 68 -7.82 6.73 2.60
C SER A 68 -8.76 5.58 2.95
N GLY A 69 -8.54 4.41 2.37
CA GLY A 69 -9.36 3.24 2.65
C GLY A 69 -8.61 2.21 3.47
N PRO A 70 -9.28 1.11 3.86
CA PRO A 70 -8.62 0.02 4.54
C PRO A 70 -7.47 -0.56 3.72
N ALA A 71 -6.37 -0.84 4.40
CA ALA A 71 -5.19 -1.45 3.83
C ALA A 71 -4.63 -2.46 4.82
N GLU A 72 -3.95 -3.49 4.31
CA GLU A 72 -3.28 -4.48 5.14
C GLU A 72 -1.85 -4.05 5.40
N GLU A 73 -1.38 -4.33 6.59
CA GLU A 73 0.03 -4.15 6.93
C GLU A 73 0.52 -5.41 7.63
N PHE A 74 1.54 -6.03 7.07
CA PHE A 74 2.14 -7.21 7.69
C PHE A 74 3.16 -6.73 8.73
N ALA A 75 2.70 -6.60 9.96
CA ALA A 75 3.49 -6.10 11.07
C ALA A 75 4.38 -7.20 11.61
N MET A 76 5.55 -7.34 11.04
CA MET A 76 6.58 -8.26 11.49
C MET A 76 7.64 -7.48 12.24
N THR A 77 8.15 -8.07 13.33
CA THR A 77 9.27 -7.43 14.03
C THR A 77 10.46 -7.30 13.09
N ASP A 78 10.79 -8.39 12.40
CA ASP A 78 11.85 -8.41 11.41
C ASP A 78 11.34 -9.07 10.14
N PRO A 79 11.30 -8.35 9.01
CA PRO A 79 10.97 -8.96 7.73
C PRO A 79 11.98 -10.02 7.33
N MET A 80 11.55 -10.96 6.49
CA MET A 80 12.40 -12.06 6.04
C MET A 80 13.67 -11.56 5.37
N GLY A 81 14.81 -11.97 5.92
CA GLY A 81 16.12 -11.63 5.39
C GLY A 81 16.68 -10.30 5.88
N PHE A 82 15.94 -9.54 6.70
CA PHE A 82 16.42 -8.23 7.15
C PHE A 82 17.66 -8.35 8.03
N ASP A 83 17.64 -9.25 9.01
CA ASP A 83 18.76 -9.40 9.94
C ASP A 83 20.02 -9.92 9.26
N GLU A 84 19.85 -10.79 8.28
CA GLU A 84 20.96 -11.39 7.54
C GLU A 84 21.53 -10.44 6.49
N ALA A 85 20.77 -9.43 6.08
CA ALA A 85 21.20 -8.48 5.06
C ALA A 85 22.15 -7.44 5.67
N GLY A 86 23.20 -7.12 4.93
CA GLY A 86 24.02 -5.96 5.21
C GLY A 86 23.51 -4.72 4.49
N PRO A 87 24.08 -3.54 4.75
CA PRO A 87 23.71 -2.33 4.02
C PRO A 87 23.82 -2.54 2.50
N GLY A 88 22.79 -2.19 1.77
CA GLY A 88 22.72 -2.37 0.33
C GLY A 88 22.17 -3.71 -0.13
N ASP A 89 22.06 -4.69 0.76
CA ASP A 89 21.44 -5.98 0.44
C ASP A 89 19.92 -5.90 0.49
N SER A 90 19.24 -6.91 -0.05
CA SER A 90 17.78 -6.94 -0.09
C SER A 90 17.18 -7.76 1.04
N PHE A 91 15.95 -7.44 1.37
CA PHE A 91 15.09 -8.23 2.26
C PHE A 91 13.66 -8.22 1.69
N VAL A 92 12.82 -9.11 2.20
CA VAL A 92 11.44 -9.26 1.69
C VAL A 92 10.45 -8.70 2.68
N LYS A 93 9.57 -7.80 2.23
CA LYS A 93 8.38 -7.42 2.99
C LYS A 93 7.15 -7.97 2.30
N ILE A 94 6.41 -8.81 3.03
CA ILE A 94 5.19 -9.42 2.51
C ILE A 94 4.19 -8.32 2.12
N GLY A 95 3.64 -8.44 0.93
CA GLY A 95 2.68 -7.49 0.40
C GLY A 95 3.31 -6.32 -0.35
N VAL A 96 4.61 -6.12 -0.23
CA VAL A 96 5.32 -5.02 -0.90
C VAL A 96 6.31 -5.57 -1.94
N GLY A 97 7.27 -6.39 -1.52
CA GLY A 97 8.26 -6.95 -2.43
C GLY A 97 9.66 -6.94 -1.84
N LEU A 98 10.66 -6.90 -2.73
CA LEU A 98 12.06 -6.81 -2.36
C LEU A 98 12.44 -5.36 -2.07
N LEU A 99 12.99 -5.14 -0.89
CA LEU A 99 13.42 -3.82 -0.45
C LEU A 99 14.93 -3.83 -0.16
N ARG A 100 15.56 -2.69 -0.32
CA ARG A 100 16.99 -2.54 -0.05
C ARG A 100 17.20 -2.05 1.38
N LYS A 101 18.03 -2.77 2.14
CA LYS A 101 18.41 -2.38 3.48
C LYS A 101 19.38 -1.21 3.43
N GLY A 102 19.11 -0.18 4.24
CA GLY A 102 20.01 0.94 4.42
C GLY A 102 21.02 0.69 5.54
N ASP A 103 21.45 1.77 6.16
CA ASP A 103 22.44 1.70 7.26
C ASP A 103 21.83 1.36 8.61
N ASP A 104 20.49 1.35 8.72
CA ASP A 104 19.79 1.09 9.97
C ASP A 104 19.97 -0.36 10.40
N SER A 105 20.25 -0.55 11.70
CA SER A 105 20.37 -1.89 12.27
C SER A 105 19.02 -2.53 12.60
N GLU A 106 17.95 -1.73 12.65
CA GLU A 106 16.60 -2.18 12.96
C GLU A 106 15.64 -1.83 11.84
N TYR A 107 14.69 -2.72 11.58
CA TYR A 107 13.64 -2.46 10.62
C TYR A 107 12.65 -1.43 11.17
N GLN A 108 12.33 -0.43 10.34
CA GLN A 108 11.33 0.59 10.64
C GLN A 108 10.12 0.39 9.73
N PHE A 109 8.98 0.03 10.30
CA PHE A 109 7.79 -0.24 9.48
C PHE A 109 7.29 0.99 8.71
N THR A 110 7.59 2.18 9.21
CA THR A 110 7.25 3.43 8.53
C THR A 110 8.39 3.94 7.64
N GLY A 111 9.49 3.19 7.53
CA GLY A 111 10.64 3.59 6.75
C GLY A 111 10.34 3.59 5.25
N ASP A 112 10.95 4.52 4.54
CA ASP A 112 10.81 4.64 3.09
C ASP A 112 11.98 3.92 2.42
N TYR A 113 11.84 2.61 2.25
CA TYR A 113 12.89 1.79 1.68
C TYR A 113 12.85 1.82 0.15
N GLU A 114 14.02 1.64 -0.48
CA GLU A 114 14.08 1.51 -1.93
C GLU A 114 13.48 0.18 -2.37
N LEU A 115 12.51 0.22 -3.27
CA LEU A 115 11.93 -0.97 -3.88
C LEU A 115 12.80 -1.40 -5.07
N ILE A 116 13.16 -2.67 -5.07
CA ILE A 116 14.02 -3.24 -6.11
C ILE A 116 13.16 -3.85 -7.24
#